data_5fa8de630b087a1665ae97e52deb7449
#
_entry.id   5fa8de630b087a1665ae97e52deb7449
#
_cell.length_a   1.000
_cell.length_b   1.000
_cell.length_c   1.000
_cell.angle_alpha   90.00
_cell.angle_beta   90.00
_cell.angle_gamma   90.00
#
_symmetry.space_group_name_H-M   'P 1'
#
loop_
_entity.id
_entity.type
_entity.pdbx_description
1 polymer ?
#
loop_
_entity_poly.entity_id
_entity_poly.type
_entity_poly.pdbx_seq_one_letter_code
_entity_poly.pdbx_strand_id
1 'polypeptide(L)' 'LDVGGERLPVDQLGPDFALVNATANHLPGPARLSVTVDEVLTVRPVFLPEGIQSGTARIRLALG' A
#
# COMPACT_ATOMS: atom_id res chain seq x y z
N LEU A 1 -0.60 -0.50 -4.87
CA LEU A 1 -0.15 0.53 -3.93
C LEU A 1 1.01 1.30 -4.54
N ASP A 2 0.85 2.61 -4.65
CA ASP A 2 1.91 3.49 -5.16
C ASP A 2 2.56 4.20 -3.98
N VAL A 3 3.85 3.99 -3.79
CA VAL A 3 4.63 4.60 -2.72
C VAL A 3 6.02 4.92 -3.22
N GLY A 4 6.47 6.17 -3.00
CA GLY A 4 7.81 6.60 -3.37
C GLY A 4 8.17 6.43 -4.84
N GLY A 5 7.20 6.52 -5.74
CA GLY A 5 7.41 6.28 -7.17
C GLY A 5 7.40 4.81 -7.58
N GLU A 6 7.22 3.89 -6.63
CA GLU A 6 7.15 2.46 -6.89
C GLU A 6 5.72 1.97 -6.79
N ARG A 7 5.31 1.10 -7.70
CA ARG A 7 4.00 0.46 -7.66
C ARG A 7 4.15 -0.96 -7.15
N LEU A 8 3.44 -1.28 -6.06
CA LEU A 8 3.47 -2.59 -5.44
C LEU A 8 2.13 -3.29 -5.64
N PRO A 9 2.12 -4.52 -6.18
CA PRO A 9 0.89 -5.30 -6.23
C PRO A 9 0.41 -5.62 -4.83
N VAL A 10 -0.90 -5.49 -4.60
CA VAL A 10 -1.52 -5.83 -3.33
C VAL A 10 -2.17 -7.21 -3.48
N ASP A 11 -1.67 -8.18 -2.72
CA ASP A 11 -2.19 -9.54 -2.76
C ASP A 11 -3.47 -9.69 -1.96
N GLN A 12 -3.57 -8.97 -0.86
CA GLN A 12 -4.76 -8.98 -0.01
C GLN A 12 -4.89 -7.64 0.71
N LEU A 13 -6.11 -7.16 0.83
CA LEU A 13 -6.41 -5.89 1.48
C LEU A 13 -7.34 -6.14 2.67
N GLY A 14 -6.93 -5.68 3.85
CA GLY A 14 -7.74 -5.68 5.05
C GLY A 14 -8.17 -4.27 5.43
N PRO A 15 -8.89 -4.11 6.55
CA PRO A 15 -9.40 -2.80 6.96
C PRO A 15 -8.29 -1.82 7.35
N ASP A 16 -7.15 -2.30 7.85
CA ASP A 16 -6.05 -1.46 8.30
C ASP A 16 -4.68 -2.02 7.90
N PHE A 17 -4.65 -2.95 6.94
CA PHE A 17 -3.41 -3.56 6.47
C PHE A 17 -3.52 -3.97 5.01
N ALA A 18 -2.38 -4.21 4.39
CA ALA A 18 -2.31 -4.83 3.08
C ALA A 18 -1.17 -5.85 3.04
N LEU A 19 -1.35 -6.90 2.27
CA LEU A 19 -0.29 -7.85 1.97
C LEU A 19 0.31 -7.48 0.63
N VAL A 20 1.59 -7.15 0.63
CA VAL A 20 2.32 -6.73 -0.56
C VAL A 20 3.63 -7.48 -0.63
N ASN A 21 4.25 -7.47 -1.81
CA ASN A 21 5.59 -8.01 -1.98
C ASN A 21 6.52 -6.82 -2.22
N ALA A 22 7.17 -6.37 -1.14
CA ALA A 22 8.05 -5.20 -1.19
C ALA A 22 9.49 -5.63 -1.44
N THR A 23 10.12 -5.01 -2.43
CA THR A 23 11.52 -5.26 -2.78
C THR A 23 12.46 -4.16 -2.31
N ALA A 24 11.92 -3.09 -1.75
CA ALA A 24 12.68 -1.95 -1.25
C ALA A 24 12.06 -1.41 0.04
N ASN A 25 12.88 -0.69 0.80
CA ASN A 25 12.41 -0.01 2.02
C ASN A 25 11.76 1.32 1.66
N HIS A 26 10.70 1.67 2.37
CA HIS A 26 10.03 2.96 2.26
C HIS A 26 9.82 3.54 3.64
N LEU A 27 10.16 4.82 3.80
CA LEU A 27 9.94 5.52 5.07
C LEU A 27 8.43 5.68 5.34
N PRO A 28 8.03 5.82 6.62
CA PRO A 28 6.65 6.17 6.94
C PRO A 28 6.21 7.43 6.19
N GLY A 29 4.99 7.43 5.70
CA GLY A 29 4.50 8.57 4.94
C GLY A 29 3.28 8.25 4.10
N PRO A 30 2.88 9.19 3.24
CA PRO A 30 1.70 9.03 2.39
C PRO A 30 1.96 8.05 1.25
N ALA A 31 0.89 7.38 0.83
CA ALA A 31 0.88 6.50 -0.33
C ALA A 31 -0.49 6.56 -0.99
N ARG A 32 -0.63 5.91 -2.14
CA ARG A 32 -1.90 5.84 -2.85
C ARG A 32 -2.28 4.38 -3.07
N LEU A 33 -3.51 4.05 -2.70
CA LEU A 33 -4.07 2.73 -2.92
C LEU A 33 -5.01 2.78 -4.10
N SER A 34 -4.72 1.99 -5.13
CA SER A 34 -5.57 1.88 -6.32
C SER A 34 -6.31 0.56 -6.27
N VAL A 35 -7.63 0.61 -6.40
CA VAL A 35 -8.47 -0.57 -6.39
C VAL A 35 -9.35 -0.55 -7.63
N THR A 36 -9.38 -1.64 -8.39
CA THR A 36 -10.23 -1.79 -9.55
C THR A 36 -11.31 -2.82 -9.24
N VAL A 37 -12.57 -2.41 -9.34
CA VAL A 37 -13.73 -3.28 -9.17
C VAL A 37 -14.67 -3.03 -10.33
N ASP A 38 -15.05 -4.08 -11.05
CA ASP A 38 -15.94 -4.01 -12.22
C ASP A 38 -15.49 -2.94 -13.22
N GLU A 39 -14.19 -2.90 -13.51
CA GLU A 39 -13.57 -1.95 -14.43
C GLU A 39 -13.58 -0.49 -13.95
N VAL A 40 -14.00 -0.24 -12.72
CA VAL A 40 -13.95 1.09 -12.11
C VAL A 40 -12.70 1.20 -11.25
N LEU A 41 -11.84 2.14 -11.60
CA LEU A 41 -10.63 2.41 -10.83
C LEU A 41 -10.93 3.43 -9.73
N THR A 42 -10.63 3.07 -8.49
CA THR A 42 -10.72 3.97 -7.35
C THR A 42 -9.34 4.15 -6.76
N VAL A 43 -8.91 5.41 -6.60
CA VAL A 43 -7.63 5.74 -5.97
C VAL A 43 -7.92 6.44 -4.66
N ARG A 44 -7.33 5.94 -3.58
CA ARG A 44 -7.51 6.49 -2.24
C ARG A 44 -6.17 6.84 -1.62
N PRO A 45 -6.04 8.02 -1.01
CA PRO A 45 -4.86 8.33 -0.23
C PRO A 45 -4.86 7.51 1.05
N VAL A 46 -3.68 6.99 1.38
CA VAL A 46 -3.46 6.24 2.63
C VAL A 46 -2.17 6.74 3.26
N PHE A 47 -2.00 6.47 4.54
CA PHE A 47 -0.78 6.76 5.25
C PHE A 47 -0.16 5.46 5.76
N LEU A 48 1.15 5.34 5.64
CA LEU A 48 1.90 4.17 6.12
C LEU A 48 2.60 4.56 7.41
N PRO A 49 1.99 4.29 8.58
CA PRO A 49 2.55 4.76 9.85
C PRO A 49 3.89 4.12 10.21
N GLU A 50 4.16 2.94 9.67
CA GLU A 50 5.41 2.23 9.92
C GLU A 50 6.27 2.11 8.67
N GLY A 51 5.84 2.69 7.55
CA GLY A 51 6.52 2.53 6.28
C GLY A 51 6.48 1.09 5.77
N ILE A 52 7.46 0.77 4.93
CA ILE A 52 7.59 -0.58 4.36
C ILE A 52 9.04 -1.01 4.52
N GLN A 53 9.25 -2.26 4.93
CA GLN A 53 10.57 -2.86 4.98
C GLN A 53 10.67 -3.95 3.92
N SER A 54 11.79 -3.97 3.20
CA SER A 54 12.08 -5.01 2.20
C SER A 54 11.94 -6.40 2.82
N GLY A 55 11.23 -7.28 2.12
CA GLY A 55 10.96 -8.63 2.61
C GLY A 55 9.75 -8.72 3.52
N THR A 56 9.11 -7.61 3.89
CA THR A 56 7.89 -7.61 4.68
C THR A 56 6.69 -7.82 3.76
N ALA A 57 5.85 -8.80 4.09
CA ALA A 57 4.64 -9.08 3.32
C ALA A 57 3.45 -8.26 3.80
N ARG A 58 3.38 -7.96 5.09
CA ARG A 58 2.25 -7.25 5.69
C ARG A 58 2.64 -5.83 6.08
N ILE A 59 1.88 -4.87 5.60
CA ILE A 59 2.09 -3.46 5.94
C ILE A 59 0.82 -2.89 6.56
N ARG A 60 1.01 -1.95 7.47
CA ARG A 60 -0.09 -1.27 8.13
C ARG A 60 -0.51 -0.06 7.30
N LEU A 61 -1.82 0.16 7.19
CA LEU A 61 -2.39 1.30 6.49
C LEU A 61 -3.24 2.11 7.45
N ALA A 62 -3.13 3.42 7.38
CA ALA A 62 -4.08 4.34 7.98
C ALA A 62 -4.85 5.02 6.87
N LEU A 63 -6.16 4.89 6.89
CA LEU A 63 -7.03 5.54 5.92
C LEU A 63 -7.34 6.94 6.46
N GLY A 64 -6.89 7.93 5.72
CA GLY A 64 -7.14 9.33 6.08
C GLY A 64 -8.53 9.81 5.73
#